data_2bb69eb0e59c2fa00f84de406b134eb5
#
_entry.id   2bb69eb0e59c2fa00f84de406b134eb5
#
_cell.length_a   1.000
_cell.length_b   1.000
_cell.length_c   1.000
_cell.angle_alpha   90.00
_cell.angle_beta   90.00
_cell.angle_gamma   90.00
#
_symmetry.space_group_name_H-M   'P 1'
#
loop_
_entity.id
_entity.type
_entity.pdbx_description
1 polymer ?
#
loop_
_entity_poly.entity_id
_entity_poly.type
_entity_poly.pdbx_seq_one_letter_code
_entity_poly.pdbx_strand_id
1 'polypeptide(L)'
;MVWQKVQSWLGMGSPVLTLTLVGREVRYVVRQRSRVLVQGCCTAPQAFREGQLVTPEALARVLLPLLPRLKGQVGKVAVLLPTSWLQLHEVSLPAGLDAEELKYQMNRYVTYTLGLNSAEVFFDWAIQNAD
;
A
#
# COMPACT_ATOMS: atom_id res chain seq x y z
N MET A 1 -1.23 12.30 -0.71
CA MET A 1 -0.54 11.10 -1.22
C MET A 1 -0.39 10.07 -0.12
N VAL A 2 -0.71 8.84 -0.43
CA VAL A 2 -0.71 7.72 0.54
C VAL A 2 0.68 7.50 1.15
N TRP A 3 1.73 7.55 0.34
CA TRP A 3 3.10 7.33 0.80
C TRP A 3 3.55 8.35 1.86
N GLN A 4 3.26 9.62 1.66
CA GLN A 4 3.56 10.64 2.66
C GLN A 4 2.84 10.40 3.98
N LYS A 5 1.59 9.93 3.93
CA LYS A 5 0.85 9.54 5.14
C LYS A 5 1.53 8.38 5.86
N VAL A 6 1.93 7.33 5.12
CA VAL A 6 2.64 6.20 5.70
C VAL A 6 3.94 6.64 6.36
N GLN A 7 4.73 7.48 5.70
CA GLN A 7 5.96 8.03 6.27
C GLN A 7 5.69 8.86 7.54
N SER A 8 4.64 9.67 7.54
CA SER A 8 4.26 10.42 8.73
C SER A 8 3.84 9.51 9.88
N TRP A 9 3.16 8.41 9.60
CA TRP A 9 2.79 7.42 10.61
C TRP A 9 4.01 6.77 11.26
N LEU A 10 5.01 6.44 10.47
CA LEU A 10 6.27 5.85 10.99
C LEU A 10 7.02 6.81 11.91
N GLY A 11 6.89 8.12 11.70
CA GLY A 11 7.46 9.15 12.57
C GLY A 11 6.63 9.51 13.80
N MET A 12 5.37 9.08 13.84
CA MET A 12 4.44 9.36 14.95
C MET A 12 4.55 8.31 16.04
N GLY A 13 4.69 8.42 17.19
CA GLY A 13 4.89 7.42 18.26
C GLY A 13 3.92 6.25 18.32
N SER A 14 2.90 6.17 17.43
CA SER A 14 1.98 5.03 17.34
C SER A 14 2.63 3.84 16.63
N PRO A 15 2.47 2.60 17.15
CA PRO A 15 2.98 1.43 16.45
C PRO A 15 2.28 1.20 15.12
N VAL A 16 3.06 0.86 14.10
CA VAL A 16 2.56 0.55 12.75
C VAL A 16 2.85 -0.90 12.43
N LEU A 17 1.80 -1.65 12.10
CA LEU A 17 1.92 -2.99 11.52
C LEU A 17 2.09 -2.84 10.00
N THR A 18 3.21 -3.29 9.48
CA THR A 18 3.45 -3.35 8.04
C THR A 18 3.34 -4.79 7.57
N LEU A 19 2.49 -5.03 6.59
CA LEU A 19 2.32 -6.32 5.92
C LEU A 19 2.95 -6.24 4.55
N THR A 20 3.87 -7.17 4.26
CA THR A 20 4.52 -7.26 2.95
C THR A 20 4.13 -8.60 2.32
N LEU A 21 3.54 -8.54 1.13
CA LEU A 21 3.11 -9.71 0.38
C LEU A 21 4.23 -10.15 -0.56
N VAL A 22 4.79 -11.33 -0.33
CA VAL A 22 5.90 -11.88 -1.12
C VAL A 22 5.57 -13.32 -1.51
N GLY A 23 5.26 -13.54 -2.79
CA GLY A 23 4.87 -14.87 -3.27
C GLY A 23 3.62 -15.39 -2.56
N ARG A 24 3.78 -16.45 -1.77
CA ARG A 24 2.70 -17.05 -0.97
C ARG A 24 2.80 -16.70 0.52
N GLU A 25 3.70 -15.80 0.86
CA GLU A 25 3.98 -15.42 2.23
C GLU A 25 3.50 -14.02 2.53
N VAL A 26 3.11 -13.82 3.77
CA VAL A 26 2.88 -12.50 4.33
C VAL A 26 3.91 -12.28 5.42
N ARG A 27 4.77 -11.32 5.23
CA ARG A 27 5.72 -10.88 6.25
C ARG A 27 5.12 -9.73 7.02
N TYR A 28 5.23 -9.75 8.32
CA TYR A 28 4.71 -8.69 9.15
C TYR A 28 5.79 -8.14 10.09
N VAL A 29 5.75 -6.83 10.26
CA VAL A 29 6.63 -6.10 11.17
C VAL A 29 5.80 -5.06 11.89
N VAL A 30 5.91 -5.03 13.21
CA VAL A 30 5.36 -3.94 14.03
C VAL A 30 6.51 -3.04 14.43
N ARG A 31 6.42 -1.78 14.05
CA ARG A 31 7.43 -0.76 14.40
C ARG A 31 6.79 0.38 15.17
N GLN A 32 7.54 0.85 16.13
CA GLN A 32 7.27 2.10 16.82
C GLN A 32 8.50 3.00 16.67
N ARG A 33 8.38 4.06 15.90
CA ARG A 33 9.51 4.88 15.44
C ARG A 33 10.54 4.01 14.71
N SER A 34 11.80 3.99 15.13
CA SER A 34 12.85 3.15 14.54
C SER A 34 12.97 1.75 15.16
N ARG A 35 12.17 1.46 16.20
CA ARG A 35 12.26 0.21 16.95
C ARG A 35 11.31 -0.84 16.38
N VAL A 36 11.83 -2.04 16.11
CA VAL A 36 11.02 -3.21 15.78
C VAL A 36 10.53 -3.86 17.08
N LEU A 37 9.21 -3.94 17.25
CA LEU A 37 8.60 -4.57 18.43
C LEU A 37 8.34 -6.06 18.19
N VAL A 38 7.80 -6.40 17.03
CA VAL A 38 7.45 -7.77 16.65
C VAL A 38 7.69 -7.93 15.16
N GLN A 39 8.13 -9.11 14.75
CA GLN A 39 8.23 -9.47 13.33
C GLN A 39 7.99 -10.96 13.15
N GLY A 40 7.53 -11.34 11.97
CA GLY A 40 7.30 -12.73 11.63
C GLY A 40 6.83 -12.91 10.20
N CYS A 41 6.47 -14.15 9.89
CA CYS A 41 6.03 -14.55 8.57
C CYS A 41 4.90 -15.58 8.69
N CYS A 42 3.91 -15.47 7.82
CA CYS A 42 2.84 -16.46 7.67
C CYS A 42 2.78 -16.91 6.23
N THR A 43 2.47 -18.18 6.01
CA THR A 43 2.27 -18.73 4.68
C THR A 43 0.78 -18.86 4.40
N ALA A 44 0.32 -18.34 3.26
CA ALA A 44 -1.07 -18.40 2.82
C ALA A 44 -1.17 -18.94 1.38
N PRO A 45 -0.83 -20.22 1.14
CA PRO A 45 -0.73 -20.77 -0.21
C PRO A 45 -2.07 -20.78 -0.95
N GLN A 46 -3.18 -20.91 -0.23
CA GLN A 46 -4.51 -20.94 -0.83
C GLN A 46 -5.03 -19.54 -1.21
N ALA A 47 -4.42 -18.48 -0.68
CA ALA A 47 -4.79 -17.11 -0.98
C ALA A 47 -4.27 -16.63 -2.34
N PHE A 48 -3.16 -17.20 -2.82
CA PHE A 48 -2.45 -16.74 -3.99
C PHE A 48 -2.42 -17.77 -5.10
N ARG A 49 -2.56 -17.33 -6.34
CA ARG A 49 -2.35 -18.13 -7.55
C ARG A 49 -1.56 -17.27 -8.54
N GLU A 50 -0.44 -17.81 -9.01
CA GLU A 50 0.43 -17.14 -9.98
C GLU A 50 0.81 -15.71 -9.55
N GLY A 51 1.10 -15.52 -8.26
CA GLY A 51 1.48 -14.23 -7.71
C GLY A 51 0.33 -13.25 -7.50
N GLN A 52 -0.92 -13.67 -7.74
CA GLN A 52 -2.11 -12.84 -7.56
C GLN A 52 -2.91 -13.28 -6.33
N LEU A 53 -3.49 -12.33 -5.64
CA LEU A 53 -4.42 -12.60 -4.54
C LEU A 53 -5.78 -13.00 -5.13
N VAL A 54 -6.12 -14.28 -5.02
CA VAL A 54 -7.36 -14.82 -5.59
C VAL A 54 -8.42 -15.13 -4.53
N THR A 55 -8.01 -15.38 -3.29
CA THR A 55 -8.92 -15.70 -2.19
C THR A 55 -8.56 -14.86 -0.97
N PRO A 56 -9.08 -13.62 -0.87
CA PRO A 56 -8.79 -12.74 0.27
C PRO A 56 -9.19 -13.35 1.62
N GLU A 57 -10.23 -14.16 1.66
CA GLU A 57 -10.71 -14.81 2.87
C GLU A 57 -9.69 -15.82 3.42
N ALA A 58 -8.97 -16.50 2.54
CA ALA A 58 -7.89 -17.41 2.94
C ALA A 58 -6.72 -16.65 3.57
N LEU A 59 -6.40 -15.47 3.05
CA LEU A 59 -5.42 -14.58 3.65
C LEU A 59 -5.88 -14.10 5.03
N ALA A 60 -7.14 -13.68 5.15
CA ALA A 60 -7.70 -13.24 6.42
C ALA A 60 -7.64 -14.34 7.49
N ARG A 61 -7.93 -15.59 7.14
CA ARG A 61 -7.84 -16.73 8.08
C ARG A 61 -6.45 -16.94 8.64
N VAL A 62 -5.42 -16.67 7.82
CA VAL A 62 -4.03 -16.80 8.25
C VAL A 62 -3.62 -15.64 9.15
N LEU A 63 -4.14 -14.44 8.90
CA LEU A 63 -3.82 -13.23 9.66
C LEU A 63 -4.61 -13.10 10.96
N LEU A 64 -5.84 -13.59 11.01
CA LEU A 64 -6.72 -13.49 12.19
C LEU A 64 -6.06 -14.00 13.49
N PRO A 65 -5.34 -15.13 13.51
CA PRO A 65 -4.67 -15.60 14.73
C PRO A 65 -3.57 -14.69 15.25
N LEU A 66 -3.06 -13.76 14.41
CA LEU A 66 -2.03 -12.80 14.82
C LEU A 66 -2.62 -11.65 15.63
N LEU A 67 -3.88 -11.29 15.40
CA LEU A 67 -4.51 -10.12 16.03
C LEU A 67 -4.48 -10.15 17.55
N PRO A 68 -4.82 -11.25 18.23
CA PRO A 68 -4.71 -11.32 19.69
C PRO A 68 -3.28 -11.12 20.20
N ARG A 69 -2.29 -11.60 19.43
CA ARG A 69 -0.87 -11.47 19.78
C ARG A 69 -0.34 -10.05 19.59
N LEU A 70 -0.98 -9.27 18.71
CA LEU A 70 -0.61 -7.89 18.39
C LEU A 70 -1.50 -6.86 19.07
N LYS A 71 -2.52 -7.31 19.82
CA LYS A 71 -3.48 -6.44 20.50
C LYS A 71 -2.76 -5.48 21.46
N GLY A 72 -3.08 -4.21 21.35
CA GLY A 72 -2.45 -3.14 22.13
C GLY A 72 -1.09 -2.68 21.58
N GLN A 73 -0.55 -3.38 20.58
CA GLN A 73 0.74 -3.03 19.95
C GLN A 73 0.58 -2.44 18.55
N VAL A 74 -0.64 -2.34 18.03
CA VAL A 74 -0.90 -1.84 16.68
C VAL A 74 -1.86 -0.68 16.75
N GLY A 75 -1.39 0.48 16.29
CA GLY A 75 -2.23 1.67 16.11
C GLY A 75 -2.67 1.88 14.67
N LYS A 76 -1.84 1.49 13.71
CA LYS A 76 -2.10 1.65 12.27
C LYS A 76 -1.57 0.45 11.48
N VAL A 77 -2.15 0.23 10.31
CA VAL A 77 -1.76 -0.86 9.41
C VAL A 77 -1.38 -0.28 8.05
N ALA A 78 -0.25 -0.72 7.52
CA ALA A 78 0.20 -0.43 6.16
C ALA A 78 0.41 -1.75 5.42
N VAL A 79 -0.04 -1.83 4.19
CA VAL A 79 0.18 -3.00 3.32
C VAL A 79 1.08 -2.59 2.17
N LEU A 80 2.20 -3.30 2.00
CA LEU A 80 3.10 -3.13 0.87
C LEU A 80 2.70 -4.10 -0.23
N LEU A 81 2.24 -3.54 -1.34
CA LEU A 81 1.82 -4.33 -2.49
C LEU A 81 3.02 -4.74 -3.33
N PRO A 82 3.01 -5.95 -3.91
CA PRO A 82 4.03 -6.33 -4.89
C PRO A 82 4.04 -5.36 -6.07
N THR A 83 5.23 -5.02 -6.56
CA THR A 83 5.37 -4.14 -7.72
C THR A 83 4.71 -4.70 -8.98
N SER A 84 4.63 -6.02 -9.09
CA SER A 84 3.95 -6.71 -10.20
C SER A 84 2.43 -6.44 -10.25
N TRP A 85 1.83 -5.98 -9.16
CA TRP A 85 0.41 -5.61 -9.12
C TRP A 85 0.18 -4.16 -9.51
N LEU A 86 1.25 -3.39 -9.71
CA LEU A 86 1.21 -1.96 -9.94
C LEU A 86 1.63 -1.64 -11.37
N GLN A 87 1.04 -0.60 -11.92
CA GLN A 87 1.52 0.05 -13.13
C GLN A 87 2.05 1.43 -12.75
N LEU A 88 3.29 1.70 -13.12
CA LEU A 88 3.94 2.99 -12.89
C LEU A 88 4.00 3.76 -14.20
N HIS A 89 3.55 4.99 -14.16
CA HIS A 89 3.54 5.89 -15.31
C HIS A 89 4.18 7.22 -14.92
N GLU A 90 4.95 7.78 -15.82
CA GLU A 90 5.45 9.15 -15.71
C GLU A 90 4.58 10.06 -16.56
N VAL A 91 4.12 11.15 -15.98
CA VAL A 91 3.25 12.12 -16.62
C VAL A 91 3.87 13.50 -16.48
N SER A 92 4.08 14.19 -17.59
CA SER A 92 4.55 15.57 -17.58
C SER A 92 3.35 16.51 -17.56
N LEU A 93 3.32 17.40 -16.58
CA LEU A 93 2.28 18.39 -16.40
C LEU A 93 2.88 19.78 -16.27
N PRO A 94 2.10 20.84 -16.60
CA PRO A 94 2.55 22.21 -16.37
C PRO A 94 2.87 22.46 -14.90
N ALA A 95 3.88 23.28 -14.65
CA ALA A 95 4.21 23.69 -13.28
C ALA A 95 3.12 24.63 -12.72
N GLY A 96 2.99 24.65 -11.40
CA GLY A 96 2.12 25.58 -10.71
C GLY A 96 0.66 25.18 -10.58
N LEU A 97 0.33 23.90 -10.87
CA LEU A 97 -1.01 23.37 -10.63
C LEU A 97 -1.28 23.24 -9.13
N ASP A 98 -2.47 23.67 -8.69
CA ASP A 98 -2.91 23.39 -7.33
C ASP A 98 -3.35 21.92 -7.17
N ALA A 99 -3.69 21.53 -5.93
CA ALA A 99 -4.05 20.15 -5.62
C ALA A 99 -5.29 19.67 -6.37
N GLU A 100 -6.29 20.52 -6.57
CA GLU A 100 -7.52 20.17 -7.30
C GLU A 100 -7.30 20.06 -8.80
N GLU A 101 -6.54 20.97 -9.37
CA GLU A 101 -6.14 20.93 -10.78
C GLU A 101 -5.31 19.67 -11.08
N LEU A 102 -4.39 19.33 -10.19
CA LEU A 102 -3.58 18.12 -10.30
C LEU A 102 -4.45 16.87 -10.24
N LYS A 103 -5.39 16.79 -9.30
CA LYS A 103 -6.34 15.69 -9.20
C LYS A 103 -7.18 15.56 -10.47
N TYR A 104 -7.66 16.65 -11.01
CA TYR A 104 -8.42 16.67 -12.25
C TYR A 104 -7.59 16.14 -13.42
N GLN A 105 -6.34 16.59 -13.57
CA GLN A 105 -5.45 16.14 -14.62
C GLN A 105 -5.12 14.65 -14.49
N MET A 106 -4.91 14.15 -13.27
CA MET A 106 -4.65 12.73 -13.03
C MET A 106 -5.86 11.87 -13.39
N ASN A 107 -7.07 12.29 -13.01
CA ASN A 107 -8.29 11.58 -13.40
C ASN A 107 -8.47 11.53 -14.93
N ARG A 108 -8.19 12.62 -15.61
CA ARG A 108 -8.22 12.66 -17.08
C ARG A 108 -7.20 11.72 -17.70
N TYR A 109 -6.00 11.69 -17.17
CA TYR A 109 -4.95 10.81 -17.66
C TYR A 109 -5.36 9.34 -17.54
N VAL A 110 -5.84 8.93 -16.38
CA VAL A 110 -6.32 7.56 -16.13
C VAL A 110 -7.46 7.19 -17.09
N THR A 111 -8.42 8.07 -17.26
CA THR A 111 -9.62 7.80 -18.06
C THR A 111 -9.34 7.82 -19.56
N TYR A 112 -8.66 8.85 -20.04
CA TYR A 112 -8.53 9.09 -21.48
C TYR A 112 -7.22 8.58 -22.09
N THR A 113 -6.12 8.65 -21.36
CA THR A 113 -4.83 8.20 -21.88
C THR A 113 -4.61 6.72 -21.62
N LEU A 114 -4.91 6.24 -20.42
CA LEU A 114 -4.79 4.84 -20.08
C LEU A 114 -6.03 4.01 -20.45
N GLY A 115 -7.17 4.66 -20.72
CA GLY A 115 -8.41 3.99 -21.06
C GLY A 115 -9.02 3.17 -19.92
N LEU A 116 -8.72 3.53 -18.68
CA LEU A 116 -9.20 2.84 -17.49
C LEU A 116 -10.40 3.57 -16.88
N ASN A 117 -11.30 2.81 -16.29
CA ASN A 117 -12.37 3.39 -15.50
C ASN A 117 -11.83 3.81 -14.13
N SER A 118 -11.76 5.12 -13.87
CA SER A 118 -11.23 5.65 -12.61
C SER A 118 -12.00 5.20 -11.37
N ALA A 119 -13.24 4.74 -11.52
CA ALA A 119 -14.03 4.16 -10.44
C ALA A 119 -13.66 2.71 -10.09
N GLU A 120 -12.96 2.02 -10.99
CA GLU A 120 -12.59 0.60 -10.84
C GLU A 120 -11.12 0.40 -10.50
N VAL A 121 -10.31 1.46 -10.50
CA VAL A 121 -8.89 1.39 -10.22
C VAL A 121 -8.54 2.28 -9.04
N PHE A 122 -7.55 1.84 -8.28
CA PHE A 122 -6.91 2.69 -7.27
C PHE A 122 -5.65 3.29 -7.86
N PHE A 123 -5.47 4.59 -7.74
CA PHE A 123 -4.26 5.26 -8.21
C PHE A 123 -3.87 6.40 -7.27
N ASP A 124 -2.60 6.67 -7.25
CA ASP A 124 -2.01 7.77 -6.51
C ASP A 124 -0.83 8.33 -7.32
N TRP A 125 -0.32 9.48 -6.92
CA TRP A 125 0.78 10.12 -7.62
C TRP A 125 1.76 10.77 -6.64
N ALA A 126 2.98 10.91 -7.10
CA ALA A 126 4.02 11.67 -6.43
C ALA A 126 4.61 12.68 -7.40
N ILE A 127 4.83 13.90 -6.93
CA ILE A 127 5.47 14.94 -7.73
C ILE A 127 6.96 14.76 -7.60
N GLN A 128 7.63 14.60 -8.74
CA GLN A 128 9.07 14.73 -8.85
C GLN A 128 9.37 16.08 -9.46
N ASN A 129 10.19 16.86 -8.80
CA ASN A 129 10.65 18.12 -9.39
C ASN A 129 11.55 17.78 -10.58
N ALA A 130 11.15 18.25 -11.75
CA ALA A 130 12.05 18.26 -12.89
C ALA A 130 13.13 19.31 -12.63
N ASP A 131 14.36 18.90 -12.74
CA ASP A 131 15.52 19.79 -12.72
C ASP A 131 15.55 20.67 -13.96
#